data_ee53249994bd32d5dea96655e5ffb0a0
#
_entry.id   ee53249994bd32d5dea96655e5ffb0a0
#
_cell.length_a   1.000
_cell.length_b   1.000
_cell.length_c   1.000
_cell.angle_alpha   90.00
_cell.angle_beta   90.00
_cell.angle_gamma   90.00
#
_symmetry.space_group_name_H-M   'P 1'
#
loop_
_entity.id
_entity.type
_entity.pdbx_description
1 polymer ?
#
loop_
_entity_poly.entity_id
_entity_poly.type
_entity_poly.pdbx_seq_one_letter_code
_entity_poly.pdbx_strand_id
1 'polypeptide(L)'
;MKNLINLTSGDRLNLRVQGQILLSKSIKNGKTRQTQKEFASIDEAQKACAKKEWESLKKGYVMQNADARPGETSLHVYIGGGYTGALAFASFEGENFVYKCGGYKENGSVDFLTRLGADGAIKGDIILPKPLAWQAERAGEVLLLDLDHFIFKFDPATGEFSDLSQWLSFKNSKEFTSFVCAAKDTAAFAIFGQIFILRDGEISLLTQYKAEMKSSTPIFCIALSADGSRLALCCKQNEIQILSALDGSCGKILSEIKGGSGILDKICFLPDGSLLGKERHSDKLICLDADGSRLGTAWLQGECAQASDFCLSEDGSRLAIISYGKAHIVDLKSANLTLSFELEHVVKRCEAKFENSNGSKNLAVRTDYGCFSLYRV
;
A
#
# COMPACT_ATOMS: atom_id res chain seq x y z
N MET A 1 -20.23 14.83 -8.60
CA MET A 1 -21.38 14.39 -7.77
C MET A 1 -20.96 13.14 -7.03
N LYS A 2 -21.24 13.04 -5.72
CA LYS A 2 -20.91 11.85 -4.92
C LYS A 2 -22.17 11.08 -4.60
N ASN A 3 -22.18 9.80 -4.93
CA ASN A 3 -23.31 8.89 -4.70
C ASN A 3 -22.91 7.89 -3.61
N LEU A 4 -23.58 7.96 -2.47
CA LEU A 4 -23.33 7.08 -1.34
C LEU A 4 -24.55 6.17 -1.14
N ILE A 5 -24.27 4.90 -0.87
CA ILE A 5 -25.27 3.88 -0.57
C ILE A 5 -24.89 3.15 0.71
N ASN A 6 -25.82 2.96 1.60
CA ASN A 6 -25.66 2.02 2.69
C ASN A 6 -26.09 0.64 2.20
N LEU A 7 -25.13 -0.26 2.03
CA LEU A 7 -25.36 -1.57 1.42
C LEU A 7 -26.26 -2.49 2.28
N THR A 8 -26.37 -2.20 3.58
CA THR A 8 -27.22 -2.98 4.52
C THR A 8 -28.68 -2.51 4.48
N SER A 9 -28.91 -1.19 4.55
CA SER A 9 -30.26 -0.63 4.62
C SER A 9 -30.85 -0.23 3.25
N GLY A 10 -30.01 -0.13 2.22
CA GLY A 10 -30.37 0.41 0.91
C GLY A 10 -30.55 1.93 0.88
N ASP A 11 -30.29 2.62 1.99
CA ASP A 11 -30.38 4.08 2.06
C ASP A 11 -29.37 4.73 1.11
N ARG A 12 -29.77 5.84 0.49
CA ARG A 12 -28.90 6.56 -0.47
C ARG A 12 -28.74 8.02 -0.06
N LEU A 13 -27.55 8.57 -0.36
CA LEU A 13 -27.23 9.96 -0.16
C LEU A 13 -26.45 10.48 -1.36
N ASN A 14 -27.00 11.49 -2.03
CA ASN A 14 -26.32 12.15 -3.14
C ASN A 14 -25.87 13.53 -2.67
N LEU A 15 -24.60 13.85 -2.90
CA LEU A 15 -23.99 15.14 -2.57
C LEU A 15 -23.47 15.80 -3.83
N ARG A 16 -23.76 17.10 -3.97
CA ARG A 16 -23.29 17.90 -5.11
C ARG A 16 -22.98 19.31 -4.65
N VAL A 17 -21.83 19.81 -4.99
CA VAL A 17 -21.47 21.23 -4.86
C VAL A 17 -21.76 21.92 -6.19
N GLN A 18 -22.46 23.04 -6.13
CA GLN A 18 -22.76 23.90 -7.26
C GLN A 18 -22.51 25.36 -6.87
N GLY A 19 -21.37 25.90 -7.31
CA GLY A 19 -20.88 27.16 -6.79
C GLY A 19 -20.68 27.09 -5.27
N GLN A 20 -21.24 28.04 -4.54
CA GLN A 20 -21.19 28.12 -3.07
C GLN A 20 -22.25 27.26 -2.37
N ILE A 21 -23.01 26.47 -3.12
CA ILE A 21 -24.17 25.74 -2.60
C ILE A 21 -23.83 24.24 -2.52
N LEU A 22 -24.08 23.64 -1.35
CA LEU A 22 -24.10 22.20 -1.15
C LEU A 22 -25.54 21.70 -1.25
N LEU A 23 -25.81 20.92 -2.28
CA LEU A 23 -27.05 20.20 -2.46
C LEU A 23 -26.89 18.79 -1.89
N SER A 24 -27.86 18.33 -1.09
CA SER A 24 -27.89 16.94 -0.66
C SER A 24 -29.29 16.35 -0.74
N LYS A 25 -29.37 15.17 -1.36
CA LYS A 25 -30.60 14.39 -1.49
C LYS A 25 -30.39 13.05 -0.78
N SER A 26 -31.19 12.79 0.25
CA SER A 26 -31.19 11.51 0.95
C SER A 26 -32.49 10.76 0.66
N ILE A 27 -32.38 9.44 0.50
CA ILE A 27 -33.49 8.51 0.37
C ILE A 27 -33.33 7.51 1.50
N LYS A 28 -34.28 7.50 2.44
CA LYS A 28 -34.27 6.60 3.60
C LYS A 28 -35.68 6.00 3.78
N ASN A 29 -35.75 4.68 3.88
CA ASN A 29 -37.03 3.98 4.03
C ASN A 29 -38.08 4.45 3.01
N GLY A 30 -37.65 4.65 1.76
CA GLY A 30 -38.50 5.14 0.68
C GLY A 30 -38.86 6.64 0.71
N LYS A 31 -38.50 7.37 1.77
CA LYS A 31 -38.75 8.81 1.89
C LYS A 31 -37.56 9.61 1.36
N THR A 32 -37.86 10.55 0.47
CA THR A 32 -36.87 11.47 -0.09
C THR A 32 -36.86 12.79 0.69
N ARG A 33 -35.66 13.24 1.07
CA ARG A 33 -35.42 14.58 1.64
C ARG A 33 -34.34 15.27 0.85
N GLN A 34 -34.60 16.51 0.44
CA GLN A 34 -33.62 17.39 -0.19
C GLN A 34 -33.28 18.55 0.75
N THR A 35 -32.02 18.93 0.79
CA THR A 35 -31.56 20.09 1.52
C THR A 35 -30.55 20.85 0.68
N GLN A 36 -30.58 22.17 0.82
CA GLN A 36 -29.65 23.09 0.19
C GLN A 36 -29.05 23.96 1.27
N LYS A 37 -27.74 24.15 1.22
CA LYS A 37 -27.02 25.05 2.14
C LYS A 37 -26.03 25.87 1.35
N GLU A 38 -26.08 27.17 1.54
CA GLU A 38 -25.17 28.17 0.97
C GLU A 38 -24.01 28.43 1.92
N PHE A 39 -22.83 28.69 1.39
CA PHE A 39 -21.59 28.97 2.10
C PHE A 39 -20.96 30.25 1.58
N ALA A 40 -20.02 30.84 2.31
CA ALA A 40 -19.36 32.07 1.91
C ALA A 40 -18.42 31.89 0.69
N SER A 41 -17.96 30.66 0.43
CA SER A 41 -17.09 30.37 -0.71
C SER A 41 -17.32 28.96 -1.26
N ILE A 42 -16.84 28.72 -2.49
CA ILE A 42 -16.81 27.37 -3.10
C ILE A 42 -16.00 26.41 -2.25
N ASP A 43 -14.86 26.84 -1.71
CA ASP A 43 -13.98 26.01 -0.87
C ASP A 43 -14.68 25.57 0.42
N GLU A 44 -15.46 26.45 1.04
CA GLU A 44 -16.26 26.08 2.21
C GLU A 44 -17.35 25.07 1.87
N ALA A 45 -18.02 25.23 0.73
CA ALA A 45 -19.02 24.26 0.25
C ALA A 45 -18.38 22.90 -0.04
N GLN A 46 -17.18 22.88 -0.64
CA GLN A 46 -16.41 21.65 -0.90
C GLN A 46 -15.98 20.98 0.40
N LYS A 47 -15.44 21.71 1.37
CA LYS A 47 -15.08 21.20 2.70
C LYS A 47 -16.30 20.63 3.44
N ALA A 48 -17.44 21.32 3.36
CA ALA A 48 -18.69 20.82 3.95
C ALA A 48 -19.20 19.55 3.26
N CYS A 49 -19.04 19.43 1.95
CA CYS A 49 -19.35 18.23 1.18
C CYS A 49 -18.47 17.06 1.62
N ALA A 50 -17.16 17.24 1.66
CA ALA A 50 -16.19 16.22 2.10
C ALA A 50 -16.44 15.77 3.55
N LYS A 51 -16.74 16.71 4.45
CA LYS A 51 -17.12 16.39 5.83
C LYS A 51 -18.39 15.55 5.90
N LYS A 52 -19.41 15.89 5.14
CA LYS A 52 -20.67 15.16 5.12
C LYS A 52 -20.52 13.76 4.51
N GLU A 53 -19.72 13.64 3.47
CA GLU A 53 -19.31 12.34 2.92
C GLU A 53 -18.62 11.48 3.98
N TRP A 54 -17.57 12.01 4.61
CA TRP A 54 -16.82 11.35 5.66
C TRP A 54 -17.71 10.86 6.82
N GLU A 55 -18.61 11.71 7.31
CA GLU A 55 -19.56 11.34 8.35
C GLU A 55 -20.53 10.22 7.92
N SER A 56 -20.85 10.15 6.62
CA SER A 56 -21.69 9.10 6.05
C SER A 56 -20.93 7.79 5.88
N LEU A 57 -19.69 7.86 5.39
CA LEU A 57 -18.82 6.68 5.28
C LEU A 57 -18.64 6.00 6.64
N LYS A 58 -18.42 6.77 7.73
CA LYS A 58 -18.36 6.23 9.10
C LYS A 58 -19.65 5.58 9.60
N LYS A 59 -20.78 5.87 8.97
CA LYS A 59 -22.09 5.26 9.25
C LYS A 59 -22.38 4.05 8.35
N GLY A 60 -21.36 3.52 7.66
CA GLY A 60 -21.49 2.35 6.81
C GLY A 60 -22.02 2.63 5.40
N TYR A 61 -22.01 3.89 4.97
CA TYR A 61 -22.22 4.18 3.55
C TYR A 61 -20.94 3.90 2.76
N VAL A 62 -21.11 3.48 1.53
CA VAL A 62 -20.05 3.31 0.53
C VAL A 62 -20.31 4.32 -0.58
N MET A 63 -19.29 5.07 -0.99
CA MET A 63 -19.36 5.89 -2.18
C MET A 63 -18.97 5.03 -3.39
N GLN A 64 -19.82 5.00 -4.40
CA GLN A 64 -19.61 4.27 -5.65
C GLN A 64 -19.82 5.21 -6.83
N ASN A 65 -18.90 5.15 -7.80
CA ASN A 65 -18.97 5.90 -9.05
C ASN A 65 -18.50 5.01 -10.21
N ALA A 66 -19.45 4.33 -10.86
CA ALA A 66 -19.15 3.45 -11.99
C ALA A 66 -18.59 4.23 -13.19
N ASP A 67 -18.99 5.51 -13.33
CA ASP A 67 -18.58 6.40 -14.43
C ASP A 67 -17.37 7.26 -14.07
N ALA A 68 -16.56 6.86 -13.07
CA ALA A 68 -15.38 7.60 -12.66
C ALA A 68 -14.41 7.76 -13.84
N ARG A 69 -14.00 8.98 -14.10
CA ARG A 69 -12.97 9.32 -15.08
C ARG A 69 -11.59 9.16 -14.47
N PRO A 70 -10.51 9.12 -15.29
CA PRO A 70 -9.16 9.13 -14.77
C PRO A 70 -8.92 10.25 -13.74
N GLY A 71 -8.35 9.89 -12.58
CA GLY A 71 -8.16 10.77 -11.43
C GLY A 71 -9.37 10.89 -10.49
N GLU A 72 -10.53 10.36 -10.87
CA GLU A 72 -11.71 10.36 -10.00
C GLU A 72 -11.81 9.06 -9.19
N THR A 73 -12.39 9.17 -8.01
CA THR A 73 -12.64 8.03 -7.13
C THR A 73 -13.82 7.22 -7.66
N SER A 74 -13.59 5.93 -7.84
CA SER A 74 -14.63 4.95 -8.18
C SER A 74 -15.26 4.31 -6.94
N LEU A 75 -14.50 4.22 -5.84
CA LEU A 75 -14.94 3.64 -4.57
C LEU A 75 -14.31 4.35 -3.39
N HIS A 76 -15.12 4.68 -2.36
CA HIS A 76 -14.64 5.01 -1.02
C HIS A 76 -15.38 4.19 0.03
N VAL A 77 -14.64 3.57 0.94
CA VAL A 77 -15.17 2.82 2.08
C VAL A 77 -14.44 3.25 3.34
N TYR A 78 -15.16 3.44 4.44
CA TYR A 78 -14.55 3.57 5.75
C TYR A 78 -14.45 2.20 6.43
N ILE A 79 -13.23 1.80 6.77
CA ILE A 79 -12.94 0.51 7.39
C ILE A 79 -12.63 0.68 8.88
N GLY A 80 -12.11 1.83 9.26
CA GLY A 80 -11.55 2.11 10.57
C GLY A 80 -10.11 2.59 10.48
N GLY A 81 -9.64 3.26 11.50
CA GLY A 81 -8.27 3.80 11.51
C GLY A 81 -7.21 2.71 11.48
N GLY A 82 -6.06 3.02 10.90
CA GLY A 82 -4.82 2.31 11.15
C GLY A 82 -4.20 2.81 12.46
N TYR A 83 -3.38 1.97 13.10
CA TYR A 83 -2.67 2.36 14.30
C TYR A 83 -1.21 2.68 13.96
N THR A 84 -0.68 3.82 14.43
CA THR A 84 0.72 4.25 14.26
C THR A 84 1.28 4.18 12.83
N GLY A 85 0.40 4.17 11.81
CA GLY A 85 0.79 4.10 10.41
C GLY A 85 0.85 2.68 9.82
N ALA A 86 0.40 1.67 10.55
CA ALA A 86 0.12 0.36 9.97
C ALA A 86 -1.10 0.48 9.05
N LEU A 87 -0.91 0.30 7.75
CA LEU A 87 -1.92 0.55 6.71
C LEU A 87 -1.99 -0.60 5.69
N ALA A 88 -1.44 -1.76 6.02
CA ALA A 88 -1.30 -2.86 5.10
C ALA A 88 -2.60 -3.29 4.43
N PHE A 89 -2.54 -3.57 3.15
CA PHE A 89 -3.62 -4.20 2.40
C PHE A 89 -3.05 -5.00 1.23
N ALA A 90 -3.82 -5.96 0.76
CA ALA A 90 -3.53 -6.71 -0.46
C ALA A 90 -4.83 -7.09 -1.16
N SER A 91 -4.76 -7.21 -2.49
CA SER A 91 -5.89 -7.65 -3.32
C SER A 91 -5.68 -9.11 -3.72
N PHE A 92 -6.76 -9.90 -3.64
CA PHE A 92 -6.78 -11.28 -4.05
C PHE A 92 -8.13 -11.62 -4.69
N GLU A 93 -8.13 -12.11 -5.92
CA GLU A 93 -9.33 -12.55 -6.66
C GLU A 93 -10.50 -11.54 -6.66
N GLY A 94 -10.20 -10.26 -6.84
CA GLY A 94 -11.21 -9.19 -6.88
C GLY A 94 -11.76 -8.79 -5.50
N GLU A 95 -11.17 -9.29 -4.44
CA GLU A 95 -11.43 -8.86 -3.07
C GLU A 95 -10.22 -8.13 -2.50
N ASN A 96 -10.47 -7.27 -1.53
CA ASN A 96 -9.41 -6.55 -0.83
C ASN A 96 -9.39 -6.97 0.64
N PHE A 97 -8.22 -7.34 1.12
CA PHE A 97 -7.93 -7.67 2.49
C PHE A 97 -7.21 -6.47 3.12
N VAL A 98 -7.88 -5.75 3.99
CA VAL A 98 -7.42 -4.45 4.48
C VAL A 98 -7.27 -4.47 6.00
N TYR A 99 -6.10 -4.09 6.49
CA TYR A 99 -5.84 -3.97 7.92
C TYR A 99 -6.78 -2.96 8.59
N LYS A 100 -7.32 -3.37 9.74
CA LYS A 100 -8.17 -2.56 10.61
C LYS A 100 -7.71 -2.71 12.05
N CYS A 101 -7.37 -1.59 12.68
CA CYS A 101 -7.10 -1.55 14.10
C CYS A 101 -8.38 -1.76 14.91
N GLY A 102 -8.41 -2.75 15.77
CA GLY A 102 -9.54 -3.03 16.67
C GLY A 102 -9.50 -2.23 17.98
N GLY A 103 -8.45 -1.46 18.18
CA GLY A 103 -8.23 -0.65 19.37
C GLY A 103 -7.62 -1.43 20.52
N TYR A 104 -7.11 -0.68 21.49
CA TYR A 104 -6.51 -1.25 22.69
C TYR A 104 -7.61 -1.66 23.69
N LYS A 105 -7.54 -2.89 24.19
CA LYS A 105 -8.41 -3.43 25.24
C LYS A 105 -7.56 -3.85 26.42
N GLU A 106 -8.17 -4.00 27.60
CA GLU A 106 -7.48 -4.44 28.83
C GLU A 106 -6.67 -5.74 28.65
N ASN A 107 -7.12 -6.62 27.76
CA ASN A 107 -6.48 -7.90 27.45
C ASN A 107 -5.55 -7.85 26.21
N GLY A 108 -5.14 -6.66 25.77
CA GLY A 108 -4.31 -6.47 24.59
C GLY A 108 -5.08 -5.92 23.38
N SER A 109 -4.34 -5.61 22.30
CA SER A 109 -4.92 -5.17 21.04
C SER A 109 -5.42 -6.37 20.24
N VAL A 110 -6.64 -6.26 19.70
CA VAL A 110 -7.18 -7.24 18.74
C VAL A 110 -7.39 -6.50 17.45
N ASP A 111 -6.59 -6.83 16.46
CA ASP A 111 -6.65 -6.22 15.14
C ASP A 111 -7.21 -7.21 14.10
N PHE A 112 -7.62 -6.70 12.97
CA PHE A 112 -8.35 -7.45 11.98
C PHE A 112 -7.78 -7.24 10.58
N LEU A 113 -8.02 -8.24 9.75
CA LEU A 113 -7.96 -8.13 8.30
C LEU A 113 -9.40 -8.10 7.79
N THR A 114 -9.86 -6.93 7.37
CA THR A 114 -11.23 -6.74 6.85
C THR A 114 -11.29 -7.16 5.39
N ARG A 115 -12.17 -8.08 5.07
CA ARG A 115 -12.40 -8.56 3.71
C ARG A 115 -13.46 -7.68 3.04
N LEU A 116 -13.10 -7.05 1.93
CA LEU A 116 -13.95 -6.17 1.12
C LEU A 116 -14.25 -6.80 -0.23
N GLY A 117 -15.50 -6.76 -0.65
CA GLY A 117 -15.87 -7.03 -2.02
C GLY A 117 -15.50 -5.88 -2.97
N ALA A 118 -15.52 -6.15 -4.27
CA ALA A 118 -15.26 -5.15 -5.32
C ALA A 118 -16.26 -3.98 -5.29
N ASP A 119 -17.44 -4.17 -4.72
CA ASP A 119 -18.48 -3.16 -4.52
C ASP A 119 -18.28 -2.35 -3.21
N GLY A 120 -17.24 -2.66 -2.44
CA GLY A 120 -16.95 -2.07 -1.14
C GLY A 120 -17.78 -2.64 0.02
N ALA A 121 -18.53 -3.72 -0.20
CA ALA A 121 -19.21 -4.42 0.88
C ALA A 121 -18.20 -5.07 1.83
N ILE A 122 -18.32 -4.78 3.11
CA ILE A 122 -17.56 -5.48 4.14
C ILE A 122 -18.14 -6.89 4.28
N LYS A 123 -17.36 -7.90 3.89
CA LYS A 123 -17.76 -9.32 3.95
C LYS A 123 -17.49 -9.97 5.30
N GLY A 124 -16.59 -9.39 6.08
CA GLY A 124 -16.25 -9.84 7.42
C GLY A 124 -14.89 -9.34 7.88
N ASP A 125 -14.64 -9.51 9.15
CA ASP A 125 -13.36 -9.23 9.82
C ASP A 125 -12.71 -10.56 10.23
N ILE A 126 -11.46 -10.77 9.84
CA ILE A 126 -10.64 -11.92 10.20
C ILE A 126 -9.71 -11.46 11.31
N ILE A 127 -9.72 -12.14 12.46
CA ILE A 127 -8.87 -11.80 13.60
C ILE A 127 -7.41 -12.11 13.24
N LEU A 128 -6.54 -11.14 13.40
CA LEU A 128 -5.10 -11.31 13.17
C LEU A 128 -4.45 -12.04 14.35
N PRO A 129 -3.51 -12.98 14.10
CA PRO A 129 -2.78 -13.68 15.16
C PRO A 129 -1.82 -12.77 15.95
N LYS A 130 -1.41 -11.65 15.34
CA LYS A 130 -0.64 -10.57 15.96
C LYS A 130 -1.22 -9.23 15.51
N PRO A 131 -1.11 -8.18 16.32
CA PRO A 131 -1.55 -6.84 15.94
C PRO A 131 -0.64 -6.20 14.88
N LEU A 132 -0.99 -4.99 14.44
CA LEU A 132 -0.14 -4.09 13.65
C LEU A 132 0.37 -4.69 12.33
N ALA A 133 -0.53 -4.86 11.35
CA ALA A 133 -0.11 -5.25 10.00
C ALA A 133 0.62 -4.08 9.31
N TRP A 134 1.94 -4.21 9.19
CA TRP A 134 2.82 -3.23 8.56
C TRP A 134 2.88 -3.37 7.05
N GLN A 135 2.92 -4.60 6.56
CA GLN A 135 2.99 -4.91 5.14
C GLN A 135 2.11 -6.11 4.81
N ALA A 136 1.57 -6.13 3.61
CA ALA A 136 0.81 -7.26 3.06
C ALA A 136 1.12 -7.38 1.58
N GLU A 137 1.65 -8.50 1.13
CA GLU A 137 2.00 -8.74 -0.27
C GLU A 137 1.39 -10.05 -0.76
N ARG A 138 0.90 -10.03 -2.01
CA ARG A 138 0.38 -11.23 -2.65
C ARG A 138 1.52 -12.00 -3.32
N ALA A 139 1.59 -13.31 -3.06
CA ALA A 139 2.48 -14.26 -3.71
C ALA A 139 1.68 -15.47 -4.20
N GLY A 140 1.33 -15.50 -5.47
CA GLY A 140 0.45 -16.53 -6.03
C GLY A 140 -0.90 -16.57 -5.32
N GLU A 141 -1.19 -17.72 -4.70
CA GLU A 141 -2.48 -18.00 -4.03
C GLU A 141 -2.51 -17.60 -2.55
N VAL A 142 -1.45 -16.97 -2.04
CA VAL A 142 -1.36 -16.60 -0.62
C VAL A 142 -0.98 -15.12 -0.44
N LEU A 143 -1.26 -14.61 0.75
CA LEU A 143 -0.75 -13.32 1.20
C LEU A 143 0.36 -13.53 2.23
N LEU A 144 1.46 -12.79 2.09
CA LEU A 144 2.46 -12.64 3.12
C LEU A 144 2.18 -11.36 3.91
N LEU A 145 2.15 -11.49 5.21
CA LEU A 145 1.83 -10.42 6.13
C LEU A 145 2.98 -10.20 7.11
N ASP A 146 3.38 -8.96 7.28
CA ASP A 146 4.20 -8.54 8.42
C ASP A 146 3.27 -8.08 9.54
N LEU A 147 3.13 -8.90 10.57
CA LEU A 147 2.29 -8.64 11.74
C LEU A 147 3.18 -8.45 12.98
N ASP A 148 3.30 -7.21 13.44
CA ASP A 148 4.13 -6.86 14.61
C ASP A 148 5.56 -7.41 14.51
N HIS A 149 6.14 -7.31 13.30
CA HIS A 149 7.46 -7.82 12.93
C HIS A 149 7.60 -9.36 12.89
N PHE A 150 6.50 -10.09 12.88
CA PHE A 150 6.45 -11.52 12.59
C PHE A 150 5.87 -11.75 11.19
N ILE A 151 6.42 -12.71 10.48
CA ILE A 151 5.97 -13.01 9.12
C ILE A 151 4.97 -14.16 9.14
N PHE A 152 3.79 -13.89 8.60
CA PHE A 152 2.73 -14.86 8.45
C PHE A 152 2.39 -15.08 6.98
N LYS A 153 2.17 -16.34 6.62
CA LYS A 153 1.47 -16.73 5.41
C LYS A 153 -0.02 -16.82 5.75
N PHE A 154 -0.85 -16.15 4.98
CA PHE A 154 -2.30 -16.21 5.07
C PHE A 154 -2.86 -16.80 3.79
N ASP A 155 -3.71 -17.80 3.92
CA ASP A 155 -4.45 -18.41 2.83
C ASP A 155 -5.85 -17.78 2.76
N PRO A 156 -6.16 -16.95 1.74
CA PRO A 156 -7.46 -16.31 1.63
C PRO A 156 -8.62 -17.28 1.38
N ALA A 157 -8.36 -18.47 0.81
CA ALA A 157 -9.38 -19.47 0.50
C ALA A 157 -9.84 -20.22 1.76
N THR A 158 -8.92 -20.54 2.67
CA THR A 158 -9.23 -21.26 3.92
C THR A 158 -9.39 -20.33 5.11
N GLY A 159 -8.82 -19.12 5.04
CA GLY A 159 -8.74 -18.18 6.17
C GLY A 159 -7.69 -18.53 7.21
N GLU A 160 -6.77 -19.45 6.90
CA GLU A 160 -5.76 -19.95 7.83
C GLU A 160 -4.47 -19.12 7.80
N PHE A 161 -3.86 -18.97 8.98
CA PHE A 161 -2.56 -18.33 9.16
C PHE A 161 -1.50 -19.39 9.49
N SER A 162 -0.34 -19.27 8.85
CA SER A 162 0.86 -20.03 9.19
C SER A 162 1.98 -19.07 9.61
N ASP A 163 2.48 -19.20 10.83
CA ASP A 163 3.61 -18.41 11.32
C ASP A 163 4.91 -18.92 10.69
N LEU A 164 5.51 -18.10 9.81
CA LEU A 164 6.78 -18.41 9.16
C LEU A 164 7.99 -18.04 10.02
N SER A 165 7.76 -17.47 11.18
CA SER A 165 8.80 -17.03 12.13
C SER A 165 9.02 -18.03 13.28
N GLN A 166 8.14 -19.03 13.45
CA GLN A 166 8.14 -19.91 14.63
C GLN A 166 9.40 -20.78 14.80
N TRP A 167 10.13 -21.03 13.73
CA TRP A 167 11.37 -21.83 13.73
C TRP A 167 12.65 -21.00 13.83
N LEU A 168 12.52 -19.67 13.86
CA LEU A 168 13.64 -18.80 14.13
C LEU A 168 13.85 -18.75 15.64
N SER A 169 14.97 -19.28 16.12
CA SER A 169 15.31 -19.21 17.55
C SER A 169 15.74 -17.80 17.93
N PHE A 170 14.82 -17.05 18.54
CA PHE A 170 15.07 -15.69 19.01
C PHE A 170 15.82 -15.68 20.33
N LYS A 171 17.12 -15.49 20.29
CA LYS A 171 17.91 -15.27 21.51
C LYS A 171 18.00 -13.82 21.96
N ASN A 172 17.67 -12.83 21.10
CA ASN A 172 17.76 -11.42 21.44
C ASN A 172 16.63 -10.61 20.80
N SER A 173 15.62 -10.26 21.58
CA SER A 173 14.39 -9.57 21.20
C SER A 173 14.52 -8.03 20.97
N LYS A 174 15.70 -7.48 20.75
CA LYS A 174 15.90 -6.02 20.63
C LYS A 174 16.01 -5.50 19.20
N GLU A 175 16.03 -6.36 18.21
CA GLU A 175 16.22 -5.99 16.79
C GLU A 175 15.04 -6.46 15.95
N PHE A 176 13.90 -5.78 16.10
CA PHE A 176 12.69 -6.08 15.36
C PHE A 176 12.70 -5.32 14.03
N THR A 177 13.19 -5.94 12.98
CA THR A 177 12.94 -5.49 11.61
C THR A 177 12.48 -6.66 10.77
N SER A 178 11.38 -6.47 10.11
CA SER A 178 10.79 -7.40 9.17
C SER A 178 10.42 -6.67 7.90
N PHE A 179 10.50 -7.34 6.78
CA PHE A 179 10.10 -6.83 5.49
C PHE A 179 9.55 -7.97 4.65
N VAL A 180 8.55 -7.68 3.85
CA VAL A 180 8.02 -8.58 2.83
C VAL A 180 7.99 -7.88 1.48
N CYS A 181 8.27 -8.62 0.42
CA CYS A 181 8.03 -8.21 -0.95
C CYS A 181 7.64 -9.42 -1.78
N ALA A 182 6.89 -9.19 -2.85
CA ALA A 182 6.48 -10.27 -3.74
C ALA A 182 6.52 -9.81 -5.20
N ALA A 183 6.71 -10.80 -6.08
CA ALA A 183 6.61 -10.65 -7.52
C ALA A 183 6.02 -11.95 -8.07
N LYS A 184 4.81 -11.89 -8.63
CA LYS A 184 4.04 -13.05 -9.11
C LYS A 184 3.89 -14.12 -8.02
N ASP A 185 4.46 -15.31 -8.25
CA ASP A 185 4.36 -16.48 -7.36
C ASP A 185 5.56 -16.58 -6.40
N THR A 186 6.50 -15.66 -6.49
CA THR A 186 7.68 -15.61 -5.63
C THR A 186 7.54 -14.48 -4.61
N ALA A 187 7.87 -14.75 -3.37
CA ALA A 187 8.01 -13.72 -2.36
C ALA A 187 9.37 -13.83 -1.66
N ALA A 188 9.83 -12.71 -1.14
CA ALA A 188 10.95 -12.66 -0.23
C ALA A 188 10.52 -12.02 1.07
N PHE A 189 11.08 -12.51 2.16
CA PHE A 189 10.90 -11.87 3.46
C PHE A 189 12.21 -11.85 4.23
N ALA A 190 12.41 -10.77 4.93
CA ALA A 190 13.55 -10.59 5.81
C ALA A 190 13.06 -10.53 7.25
N ILE A 191 13.74 -11.24 8.13
CA ILE A 191 13.45 -11.21 9.55
C ILE A 191 14.75 -11.43 10.32
N PHE A 192 15.09 -10.56 11.26
CA PHE A 192 16.31 -10.62 12.10
C PHE A 192 17.60 -10.83 11.31
N GLY A 193 17.73 -10.16 10.17
CA GLY A 193 18.92 -10.26 9.33
C GLY A 193 19.01 -11.55 8.49
N GLN A 194 18.03 -12.43 8.58
CA GLN A 194 17.90 -13.59 7.70
C GLN A 194 16.90 -13.26 6.58
N ILE A 195 17.23 -13.68 5.37
CA ILE A 195 16.41 -13.41 4.19
C ILE A 195 16.01 -14.77 3.59
N PHE A 196 14.72 -14.92 3.36
CA PHE A 196 14.12 -16.14 2.84
C PHE A 196 13.40 -15.85 1.53
N ILE A 197 13.34 -16.85 0.68
CA ILE A 197 12.51 -16.90 -0.53
C ILE A 197 11.42 -17.94 -0.31
N LEU A 198 10.19 -17.54 -0.60
CA LEU A 198 9.04 -18.43 -0.77
C LEU A 198 8.76 -18.55 -2.26
N ARG A 199 8.84 -19.77 -2.79
CA ARG A 199 8.52 -20.10 -4.19
C ARG A 199 7.88 -21.47 -4.24
N ASP A 200 6.81 -21.63 -5.03
CA ASP A 200 6.08 -22.89 -5.17
C ASP A 200 5.67 -23.54 -3.84
N GLY A 201 5.36 -22.69 -2.83
CA GLY A 201 5.00 -23.14 -1.49
C GLY A 201 6.19 -23.55 -0.59
N GLU A 202 7.40 -23.61 -1.13
CA GLU A 202 8.62 -23.95 -0.39
C GLU A 202 9.38 -22.71 0.07
N ILE A 203 9.97 -22.80 1.27
CA ILE A 203 10.76 -21.72 1.85
C ILE A 203 12.21 -22.14 1.90
N SER A 204 13.09 -21.32 1.33
CA SER A 204 14.51 -21.49 1.37
C SER A 204 15.22 -20.28 1.98
N LEU A 205 16.30 -20.52 2.73
CA LEU A 205 17.17 -19.46 3.23
C LEU A 205 18.01 -18.92 2.07
N LEU A 206 17.79 -17.65 1.71
CA LEU A 206 18.58 -17.00 0.66
C LEU A 206 19.97 -16.63 1.17
N THR A 207 20.00 -15.90 2.29
CA THR A 207 21.25 -15.45 2.89
C THR A 207 21.05 -15.02 4.35
N GLN A 208 22.13 -15.03 5.09
CA GLN A 208 22.15 -14.46 6.44
C GLN A 208 23.05 -13.23 6.45
N TYR A 209 22.45 -12.08 6.70
CA TYR A 209 23.18 -10.85 6.87
C TYR A 209 23.67 -10.73 8.32
N LYS A 210 24.98 -10.78 8.51
CA LYS A 210 25.60 -10.50 9.81
C LYS A 210 25.76 -8.99 9.92
N ALA A 211 24.87 -8.33 10.65
CA ALA A 211 25.08 -6.94 11.01
C ALA A 211 26.39 -6.81 11.79
N GLU A 212 27.26 -5.91 11.39
CA GLU A 212 28.26 -5.36 12.30
C GLU A 212 27.49 -4.60 13.38
N MET A 213 27.49 -5.11 14.59
CA MET A 213 26.60 -4.84 15.72
C MET A 213 26.60 -3.40 16.26
N LYS A 214 26.70 -2.38 15.42
CA LYS A 214 26.63 -0.97 15.86
C LYS A 214 25.38 -0.22 15.44
N SER A 215 24.53 -0.79 14.58
CA SER A 215 23.22 -0.20 14.27
C SER A 215 22.10 -1.19 14.57
N SER A 216 21.03 -0.71 15.18
CA SER A 216 19.86 -1.49 15.57
C SER A 216 19.02 -2.02 14.41
N THR A 217 19.41 -1.80 13.16
CA THR A 217 18.63 -2.19 11.97
C THR A 217 19.56 -2.57 10.81
N PRO A 218 19.90 -3.87 10.64
CA PRO A 218 20.84 -4.31 9.60
C PRO A 218 20.24 -4.25 8.19
N ILE A 219 18.92 -4.33 8.05
CA ILE A 219 18.19 -4.27 6.78
C ILE A 219 17.22 -3.09 6.85
N PHE A 220 17.21 -2.26 5.81
CA PHE A 220 16.31 -1.11 5.73
C PHE A 220 15.11 -1.35 4.81
N CYS A 221 15.29 -2.05 3.71
CA CYS A 221 14.23 -2.48 2.81
C CYS A 221 14.71 -3.53 1.83
N ILE A 222 13.78 -4.27 1.24
CA ILE A 222 14.02 -5.28 0.21
C ILE A 222 13.03 -5.10 -0.95
N ALA A 223 13.41 -5.55 -2.14
CA ALA A 223 12.51 -5.65 -3.28
C ALA A 223 12.90 -6.79 -4.22
N LEU A 224 11.91 -7.49 -4.76
CA LEU A 224 12.09 -8.44 -5.85
C LEU A 224 11.96 -7.76 -7.21
N SER A 225 12.73 -8.22 -8.19
CA SER A 225 12.49 -7.88 -9.61
C SER A 225 11.17 -8.48 -10.07
N ALA A 226 10.54 -7.88 -11.10
CA ALA A 226 9.22 -8.29 -11.58
C ALA A 226 9.14 -9.76 -12.02
N ASP A 227 10.27 -10.35 -12.42
CA ASP A 227 10.40 -11.78 -12.77
C ASP A 227 10.73 -12.69 -11.58
N GLY A 228 10.90 -12.12 -10.38
CA GLY A 228 11.26 -12.85 -9.17
C GLY A 228 12.68 -13.42 -9.15
N SER A 229 13.55 -13.03 -10.11
CA SER A 229 14.90 -13.61 -10.25
C SER A 229 15.98 -12.91 -9.43
N ARG A 230 15.76 -11.65 -9.05
CA ARG A 230 16.72 -10.80 -8.33
C ARG A 230 16.09 -10.18 -7.10
N LEU A 231 16.85 -10.08 -6.04
CA LEU A 231 16.49 -9.37 -4.82
C LEU A 231 17.43 -8.20 -4.61
N ALA A 232 16.88 -6.99 -4.50
CA ALA A 232 17.60 -5.82 -4.01
C ALA A 232 17.49 -5.75 -2.49
N LEU A 233 18.61 -5.57 -1.82
CA LEU A 233 18.74 -5.51 -0.38
C LEU A 233 19.46 -4.23 0.03
N CYS A 234 18.78 -3.33 0.71
CA CYS A 234 19.38 -2.17 1.38
C CYS A 234 19.79 -2.57 2.80
N CYS A 235 21.10 -2.77 3.01
CA CYS A 235 21.61 -3.29 4.27
C CYS A 235 22.44 -2.27 5.06
N LYS A 236 22.92 -1.21 4.41
CA LYS A 236 23.68 -0.12 5.04
C LYS A 236 23.36 1.20 4.37
N GLN A 237 23.77 2.28 5.02
CA GLN A 237 23.80 3.58 4.37
C GLN A 237 24.69 3.54 3.14
N ASN A 238 24.14 3.98 2.00
CA ASN A 238 24.83 3.99 0.70
C ASN A 238 25.28 2.60 0.18
N GLU A 239 24.63 1.52 0.61
CA GLU A 239 24.94 0.18 0.11
C GLU A 239 23.67 -0.58 -0.22
N ILE A 240 23.58 -1.03 -1.48
CA ILE A 240 22.53 -1.91 -1.98
C ILE A 240 23.20 -3.12 -2.58
N GLN A 241 22.80 -4.32 -2.16
CA GLN A 241 23.22 -5.58 -2.77
C GLN A 241 22.12 -6.11 -3.66
N ILE A 242 22.50 -6.57 -4.84
CA ILE A 242 21.61 -7.30 -5.74
C ILE A 242 21.99 -8.78 -5.67
N LEU A 243 21.08 -9.58 -5.20
CA LEU A 243 21.26 -11.01 -5.00
C LEU A 243 20.48 -11.81 -6.05
N SER A 244 21.00 -12.96 -6.44
CA SER A 244 20.20 -13.95 -7.19
C SER A 244 19.15 -14.56 -6.26
N ALA A 245 17.91 -14.60 -6.73
CA ALA A 245 16.81 -15.31 -6.09
C ALA A 245 16.43 -16.60 -6.85
N LEU A 246 17.23 -16.99 -7.86
CA LEU A 246 17.02 -18.22 -8.64
C LEU A 246 17.59 -19.44 -7.93
N ASP A 247 16.93 -20.57 -8.09
CA ASP A 247 17.41 -21.87 -7.62
C ASP A 247 18.79 -22.20 -8.21
N GLY A 248 19.61 -22.86 -7.40
CA GLY A 248 21.00 -23.18 -7.76
C GLY A 248 22.00 -22.00 -7.70
N SER A 249 21.54 -20.77 -7.69
CA SER A 249 22.38 -19.57 -7.48
C SER A 249 21.83 -18.66 -6.37
N CYS A 250 20.91 -19.17 -5.60
CA CYS A 250 20.22 -18.42 -4.54
C CYS A 250 21.22 -17.81 -3.55
N GLY A 251 21.07 -16.50 -3.28
CA GLY A 251 21.96 -15.75 -2.39
C GLY A 251 23.31 -15.32 -2.99
N LYS A 252 23.61 -15.67 -4.24
CA LYS A 252 24.81 -15.16 -4.91
C LYS A 252 24.67 -13.67 -5.16
N ILE A 253 25.67 -12.89 -4.72
CA ILE A 253 25.74 -11.46 -5.03
C ILE A 253 26.02 -11.30 -6.52
N LEU A 254 25.12 -10.65 -7.23
CA LEU A 254 25.22 -10.34 -8.65
C LEU A 254 25.93 -8.98 -8.85
N SER A 255 25.58 -8.00 -8.03
CA SER A 255 26.21 -6.69 -8.02
C SER A 255 26.06 -6.00 -6.66
N GLU A 256 26.92 -5.03 -6.40
CA GLU A 256 26.84 -4.15 -5.23
C GLU A 256 26.88 -2.69 -5.70
N ILE A 257 25.91 -1.91 -5.21
CA ILE A 257 25.84 -0.46 -5.44
C ILE A 257 26.38 0.22 -4.19
N LYS A 258 27.47 0.95 -4.32
CA LYS A 258 28.12 1.68 -3.23
C LYS A 258 28.12 3.19 -3.49
N GLY A 259 27.58 3.93 -2.53
CA GLY A 259 27.48 5.38 -2.62
C GLY A 259 26.14 5.87 -3.17
N GLY A 260 25.87 7.14 -3.00
CA GLY A 260 24.75 7.86 -3.63
C GLY A 260 23.33 7.57 -3.15
N SER A 261 23.08 6.46 -2.46
CA SER A 261 21.72 6.03 -2.10
C SER A 261 21.19 6.56 -0.76
N GLY A 262 22.07 7.01 0.15
CA GLY A 262 21.61 7.34 1.50
C GLY A 262 21.12 6.11 2.27
N ILE A 263 20.13 6.30 3.14
CA ILE A 263 19.35 5.22 3.75
C ILE A 263 17.98 5.20 3.07
N LEU A 264 17.65 4.10 2.42
CA LEU A 264 16.37 3.92 1.77
C LEU A 264 15.41 3.14 2.68
N ASP A 265 14.17 3.58 2.76
CA ASP A 265 13.09 2.88 3.47
C ASP A 265 12.11 2.17 2.53
N LYS A 266 12.20 2.43 1.24
CA LYS A 266 11.48 1.71 0.18
C LYS A 266 12.30 1.70 -1.10
N ILE A 267 12.25 0.59 -1.83
CA ILE A 267 12.95 0.38 -3.09
C ILE A 267 12.09 -0.46 -4.04
N CYS A 268 12.22 -0.28 -5.34
CA CYS A 268 11.71 -1.21 -6.35
C CYS A 268 12.63 -1.25 -7.57
N PHE A 269 12.58 -2.36 -8.32
CA PHE A 269 13.16 -2.43 -9.66
C PHE A 269 12.24 -1.77 -10.66
N LEU A 270 12.81 -0.93 -11.51
CA LEU A 270 12.13 -0.44 -12.71
C LEU A 270 12.29 -1.44 -13.87
N PRO A 271 11.46 -1.35 -14.94
CA PRO A 271 11.50 -2.31 -16.04
C PRO A 271 12.82 -2.39 -16.80
N ASP A 272 13.59 -1.32 -16.82
CA ASP A 272 14.94 -1.25 -17.43
C ASP A 272 16.03 -1.85 -16.53
N GLY A 273 15.68 -2.30 -15.34
CA GLY A 273 16.58 -2.86 -14.35
C GLY A 273 17.23 -1.85 -13.41
N SER A 274 16.98 -0.56 -13.62
CA SER A 274 17.36 0.48 -12.65
C SER A 274 16.53 0.36 -11.36
N LEU A 275 16.93 1.06 -10.30
CA LEU A 275 16.27 1.04 -9.01
C LEU A 275 15.69 2.41 -8.68
N LEU A 276 14.43 2.43 -8.28
CA LEU A 276 13.82 3.58 -7.64
C LEU A 276 13.82 3.37 -6.13
N GLY A 277 14.35 4.34 -5.39
CA GLY A 277 14.41 4.32 -3.94
C GLY A 277 13.83 5.58 -3.30
N LYS A 278 13.29 5.45 -2.09
CA LYS A 278 12.85 6.56 -1.25
C LYS A 278 13.81 6.73 -0.06
N GLU A 279 14.41 7.91 0.06
CA GLU A 279 15.29 8.24 1.18
C GLU A 279 14.48 8.42 2.49
N ARG A 280 14.91 7.76 3.54
CA ARG A 280 14.18 7.63 4.82
C ARG A 280 13.82 8.94 5.52
N HIS A 281 14.69 9.93 5.47
CA HIS A 281 14.53 11.15 6.26
C HIS A 281 14.07 12.36 5.45
N SER A 282 14.23 12.29 4.14
CA SER A 282 13.91 13.41 3.25
C SER A 282 12.66 13.17 2.41
N ASP A 283 12.13 11.94 2.41
CA ASP A 283 11.09 11.45 1.49
C ASP A 283 11.46 11.66 0.00
N LYS A 284 12.75 11.95 -0.26
CA LYS A 284 13.25 12.21 -1.60
C LYS A 284 13.35 10.91 -2.39
N LEU A 285 12.85 10.93 -3.61
CA LEU A 285 13.03 9.84 -4.54
C LEU A 285 14.38 9.96 -5.27
N ILE A 286 15.03 8.83 -5.44
CA ILE A 286 16.25 8.69 -6.22
C ILE A 286 16.10 7.54 -7.19
N CYS A 287 16.59 7.72 -8.40
CA CYS A 287 16.73 6.64 -9.39
C CYS A 287 18.22 6.31 -9.57
N LEU A 288 18.55 5.03 -9.47
CA LEU A 288 19.91 4.52 -9.53
C LEU A 288 20.05 3.54 -10.68
N ASP A 289 21.09 3.69 -11.47
CA ASP A 289 21.50 2.69 -12.46
C ASP A 289 22.11 1.46 -11.79
N ALA A 290 22.36 0.42 -12.57
CA ALA A 290 22.97 -0.82 -12.13
C ALA A 290 24.36 -0.65 -11.49
N ASP A 291 25.10 0.40 -11.87
CA ASP A 291 26.39 0.78 -11.29
C ASP A 291 26.28 1.72 -10.08
N GLY A 292 25.06 2.15 -9.72
CA GLY A 292 24.78 3.07 -8.61
C GLY A 292 24.87 4.54 -8.95
N SER A 293 25.10 4.90 -10.20
CA SER A 293 25.02 6.29 -10.62
C SER A 293 23.58 6.80 -10.51
N ARG A 294 23.40 8.06 -10.11
CA ARG A 294 22.08 8.68 -10.07
C ARG A 294 21.60 9.00 -11.49
N LEU A 295 20.47 8.44 -11.85
CA LEU A 295 19.82 8.74 -13.13
C LEU A 295 18.98 10.02 -12.99
N GLY A 296 19.22 10.95 -13.89
CA GLY A 296 18.35 12.11 -14.09
C GLY A 296 17.14 11.71 -14.95
N THR A 297 15.97 11.56 -14.31
CA THR A 297 14.74 11.21 -15.02
C THR A 297 13.84 12.43 -15.13
N ALA A 298 13.25 12.66 -16.29
CA ALA A 298 12.46 13.86 -16.57
C ALA A 298 11.21 13.97 -15.67
N TRP A 299 10.64 12.82 -15.27
CA TRP A 299 9.46 12.77 -14.39
C TRP A 299 9.79 12.93 -12.90
N LEU A 300 11.07 12.79 -12.51
CA LEU A 300 11.49 12.90 -11.10
C LEU A 300 11.81 14.35 -10.74
N GLN A 301 10.86 15.23 -10.97
CA GLN A 301 11.00 16.67 -10.72
C GLN A 301 9.79 17.24 -10.00
N GLY A 302 9.94 18.42 -9.40
CA GLY A 302 8.85 19.10 -8.72
C GLY A 302 8.22 18.26 -7.61
N GLU A 303 6.90 18.12 -7.62
CA GLU A 303 6.15 17.35 -6.62
C GLU A 303 6.48 15.84 -6.67
N CYS A 304 6.93 15.30 -7.82
CA CYS A 304 7.33 13.91 -7.94
C CYS A 304 8.71 13.61 -7.35
N ALA A 305 9.51 14.62 -7.00
CA ALA A 305 10.83 14.41 -6.40
C ALA A 305 10.79 13.98 -4.93
N GLN A 306 9.63 14.10 -4.29
CA GLN A 306 9.40 13.69 -2.90
C GLN A 306 8.11 12.87 -2.83
N ALA A 307 8.13 11.78 -2.09
CA ALA A 307 6.99 10.89 -1.97
C ALA A 307 6.83 10.35 -0.55
N SER A 308 5.60 10.35 -0.06
CA SER A 308 5.24 9.58 1.14
C SER A 308 5.18 8.09 0.83
N ASP A 309 4.80 7.73 -0.40
CA ASP A 309 4.75 6.35 -0.89
C ASP A 309 4.88 6.30 -2.42
N PHE A 310 5.22 5.14 -2.97
CA PHE A 310 5.18 4.86 -4.41
C PHE A 310 4.90 3.37 -4.65
N CYS A 311 4.33 3.05 -5.80
CA CYS A 311 4.15 1.67 -6.24
C CYS A 311 4.23 1.53 -7.74
N LEU A 312 4.65 0.35 -8.19
CA LEU A 312 4.73 -0.03 -9.60
C LEU A 312 3.51 -0.86 -9.98
N SER A 313 2.98 -0.69 -11.19
CA SER A 313 1.97 -1.61 -11.72
C SER A 313 2.58 -3.00 -11.95
N GLU A 314 1.73 -4.04 -11.88
CA GLU A 314 2.16 -5.43 -12.04
C GLU A 314 2.88 -5.67 -13.39
N ASP A 315 2.42 -5.01 -14.46
CA ASP A 315 3.04 -5.06 -15.79
C ASP A 315 4.29 -4.18 -15.92
N GLY A 316 4.66 -3.44 -14.85
CA GLY A 316 5.80 -2.52 -14.84
C GLY A 316 5.62 -1.26 -15.70
N SER A 317 4.48 -1.09 -16.38
CA SER A 317 4.30 0.02 -17.32
C SER A 317 4.07 1.37 -16.66
N ARG A 318 3.58 1.38 -15.42
CA ARG A 318 3.20 2.61 -14.71
C ARG A 318 3.76 2.65 -13.30
N LEU A 319 4.10 3.84 -12.89
CA LEU A 319 4.51 4.17 -11.51
C LEU A 319 3.51 5.16 -10.93
N ALA A 320 3.00 4.88 -9.74
CA ALA A 320 2.28 5.85 -8.94
C ALA A 320 3.21 6.41 -7.86
N ILE A 321 3.26 7.74 -7.76
CA ILE A 321 4.00 8.49 -6.74
C ILE A 321 2.99 9.24 -5.90
N ILE A 322 3.03 9.05 -4.59
CA ILE A 322 2.12 9.73 -3.66
C ILE A 322 2.90 10.83 -2.95
N SER A 323 2.49 12.07 -3.17
CA SER A 323 3.17 13.25 -2.64
C SER A 323 2.15 14.26 -2.09
N TYR A 324 2.30 14.64 -0.82
CA TYR A 324 1.47 15.68 -0.17
C TYR A 324 -0.05 15.52 -0.36
N GLY A 325 -0.56 14.28 -0.34
CA GLY A 325 -1.99 14.01 -0.54
C GLY A 325 -2.42 14.03 -2.01
N LYS A 326 -1.48 14.03 -2.93
CA LYS A 326 -1.70 13.87 -4.37
C LYS A 326 -1.13 12.56 -4.86
N ALA A 327 -1.73 12.01 -5.91
CA ALA A 327 -1.17 10.91 -6.68
C ALA A 327 -0.73 11.41 -8.06
N HIS A 328 0.44 10.97 -8.47
CA HIS A 328 1.03 11.24 -9.77
C HIS A 328 1.27 9.91 -10.48
N ILE A 329 0.70 9.74 -11.67
CA ILE A 329 0.87 8.54 -12.48
C ILE A 329 1.83 8.83 -13.61
N VAL A 330 2.92 8.08 -13.64
CA VAL A 330 3.95 8.15 -14.67
C VAL A 330 3.84 6.92 -15.56
N ASP A 331 3.79 7.14 -16.85
CA ASP A 331 4.01 6.10 -17.86
C ASP A 331 5.52 5.91 -18.05
N LEU A 332 6.03 4.77 -17.65
CA LEU A 332 7.47 4.49 -17.63
C LEU A 332 8.04 4.26 -19.03
N LYS A 333 7.22 3.83 -20.00
CA LYS A 333 7.65 3.63 -21.36
C LYS A 333 7.94 4.95 -22.08
N SER A 334 7.08 5.94 -21.89
CA SER A 334 7.25 7.28 -22.46
C SER A 334 8.02 8.24 -21.56
N ALA A 335 8.29 7.82 -20.30
CA ALA A 335 8.88 8.63 -19.25
C ALA A 335 8.10 9.94 -18.97
N ASN A 336 6.78 9.92 -19.15
CA ASN A 336 5.93 11.08 -18.97
C ASN A 336 4.98 10.95 -17.78
N LEU A 337 4.77 12.07 -17.08
CA LEU A 337 3.67 12.23 -16.13
C LEU A 337 2.35 12.30 -16.95
N THR A 338 1.47 11.32 -16.75
CA THR A 338 0.22 11.20 -17.51
C THR A 338 -1.00 11.69 -16.76
N LEU A 339 -0.97 11.68 -15.42
CA LEU A 339 -2.12 12.03 -14.59
C LEU A 339 -1.64 12.54 -13.23
N SER A 340 -2.29 13.58 -12.71
CA SER A 340 -2.14 14.03 -11.32
C SER A 340 -3.50 14.36 -10.73
N PHE A 341 -3.76 13.92 -9.50
CA PHE A 341 -5.05 14.16 -8.84
C PHE A 341 -4.90 14.18 -7.32
N GLU A 342 -5.84 14.84 -6.65
CA GLU A 342 -5.90 14.90 -5.19
C GLU A 342 -6.45 13.59 -4.62
N LEU A 343 -5.82 13.12 -3.54
CA LEU A 343 -6.32 12.01 -2.74
C LEU A 343 -7.29 12.54 -1.68
N GLU A 344 -8.43 11.91 -1.59
CA GLU A 344 -9.45 12.26 -0.60
C GLU A 344 -9.22 11.48 0.72
N HIS A 345 -9.58 12.10 1.85
CA HIS A 345 -9.50 11.48 3.18
C HIS A 345 -8.10 10.97 3.60
N VAL A 346 -7.06 11.71 3.22
CA VAL A 346 -5.69 11.51 3.69
C VAL A 346 -5.36 12.58 4.74
N VAL A 347 -4.72 12.20 5.84
CA VAL A 347 -4.18 13.16 6.82
C VAL A 347 -2.67 13.31 6.67
N LYS A 348 -1.92 12.22 6.82
CA LYS A 348 -0.45 12.21 6.74
C LYS A 348 0.10 11.04 5.96
N ARG A 349 -0.50 9.86 6.11
CA ARG A 349 0.03 8.60 5.58
C ARG A 349 -1.01 7.86 4.78
N CYS A 350 -0.56 7.26 3.71
CA CYS A 350 -1.32 6.29 2.95
C CYS A 350 -0.37 5.24 2.41
N GLU A 351 -0.91 4.08 2.11
CA GLU A 351 -0.29 3.04 1.30
C GLU A 351 -1.06 2.94 0.00
N ALA A 352 -0.33 2.83 -1.11
CA ALA A 352 -0.91 2.76 -2.44
C ALA A 352 -0.42 1.53 -3.19
N LYS A 353 -1.32 0.88 -3.93
CA LYS A 353 -1.01 -0.24 -4.83
C LYS A 353 -1.86 -0.16 -6.08
N PHE A 354 -1.30 -0.55 -7.22
CA PHE A 354 -2.13 -0.77 -8.40
C PHE A 354 -2.98 -2.03 -8.24
N GLU A 355 -4.22 -1.93 -8.68
CA GLU A 355 -5.18 -3.02 -8.67
C GLU A 355 -5.82 -3.16 -10.05
N ASN A 356 -5.86 -4.40 -10.54
CA ASN A 356 -6.56 -4.75 -11.77
C ASN A 356 -7.85 -5.50 -11.38
N SER A 357 -8.95 -4.79 -11.25
CA SER A 357 -10.25 -5.40 -10.99
C SER A 357 -11.19 -5.22 -12.19
N ASN A 358 -11.83 -6.30 -12.63
CA ASN A 358 -12.81 -6.30 -13.70
C ASN A 358 -12.34 -5.61 -15.00
N GLY A 359 -11.06 -5.77 -15.37
CA GLY A 359 -10.47 -5.12 -16.54
C GLY A 359 -10.23 -3.61 -16.41
N SER A 360 -10.49 -3.05 -15.23
CA SER A 360 -10.26 -1.65 -14.94
C SER A 360 -8.98 -1.48 -14.15
N LYS A 361 -8.16 -0.52 -14.58
CA LYS A 361 -6.93 -0.16 -13.88
C LYS A 361 -7.25 0.86 -12.81
N ASN A 362 -7.01 0.52 -11.56
CA ASN A 362 -7.25 1.38 -10.42
C ASN A 362 -5.97 1.57 -9.60
N LEU A 363 -5.89 2.69 -8.92
CA LEU A 363 -4.97 2.89 -7.81
C LEU A 363 -5.76 2.71 -6.51
N ALA A 364 -5.47 1.63 -5.79
CA ALA A 364 -6.00 1.41 -4.47
C ALA A 364 -5.17 2.20 -3.45
N VAL A 365 -5.83 2.90 -2.55
CA VAL A 365 -5.20 3.74 -1.51
C VAL A 365 -5.84 3.48 -0.17
N ARG A 366 -5.03 3.07 0.80
CA ARG A 366 -5.41 2.97 2.22
C ARG A 366 -4.87 4.17 2.96
N THR A 367 -5.72 4.86 3.70
CA THR A 367 -5.36 6.10 4.39
C THR A 367 -5.40 5.94 5.91
N ASP A 368 -4.59 6.74 6.61
CA ASP A 368 -4.58 6.84 8.06
C ASP A 368 -5.89 7.42 8.65
N TYR A 369 -6.73 8.01 7.80
CA TYR A 369 -8.07 8.47 8.14
C TYR A 369 -9.11 7.33 8.22
N GLY A 370 -8.70 6.12 7.85
CA GLY A 370 -9.53 4.93 7.93
C GLY A 370 -10.28 4.59 6.65
N CYS A 371 -9.99 5.25 5.53
CA CYS A 371 -10.59 4.94 4.24
C CYS A 371 -9.75 3.97 3.43
N PHE A 372 -10.43 3.13 2.69
CA PHE A 372 -9.91 2.41 1.54
C PHE A 372 -10.60 2.96 0.30
N SER A 373 -9.83 3.30 -0.72
CA SER A 373 -10.32 4.05 -1.88
C SER A 373 -9.75 3.48 -3.16
N LEU A 374 -10.54 3.43 -4.22
CA LEU A 374 -10.11 3.09 -5.57
C LEU A 374 -10.24 4.32 -6.45
N TYR A 375 -9.14 4.71 -7.08
CA TYR A 375 -9.09 5.79 -8.06
C TYR A 375 -8.90 5.21 -9.45
N ARG A 376 -9.67 5.68 -10.41
CA ARG A 376 -9.49 5.31 -11.81
C ARG A 376 -8.18 5.91 -12.36
N VAL A 377 -7.30 5.09 -12.95
CA VAL A 377 -6.01 5.53 -13.50
C VAL A 377 -5.70 4.90 -14.85
#